data_b5890f0a98660d07f284d556798f26c9
#
_entry.id   b5890f0a98660d07f284d556798f26c9
#
_cell.length_a   1.000
_cell.length_b   1.000
_cell.length_c   1.000
_cell.angle_alpha   90.00
_cell.angle_beta   90.00
_cell.angle_gamma   90.00
#
_symmetry.space_group_name_H-M   'P 1'
#
loop_
_entity.id
_entity.type
_entity.pdbx_description
1 polymer ?
#
loop_
_entity_poly.entity_id
_entity_poly.type
_entity_poly.pdbx_seq_one_letter_code
_entity_poly.pdbx_strand_id
1 'polypeptide(L)'
;GLNQGVRNANDAISLIGVAEGALEEISSMLNRMKEISTQAASDTYIAADRTAMNAEFIALRDEIESISNRTDFNGTAVIGSTTALTIQVGDANGDTVTLTPQDMGKASIGGGADAVTLFSTLSTTTAAGASAAEVTVHTFGATLTDTKTLVLDIEGQTLTQLWDTSDAVTLTKMAAQIQALGTVATAVAGDGSDAAKTIITITANSNADSLTQNQMREVTPGGNIGSTTITTQAAAATAITNVAAAIVNVDSYRATLGAVANQLEHVVSNVMSRAEHTSAALSRIQDTDYAVESANLAKSQVLQQAGTAMLAQANASGQSVLSLLK
;
A
#
# COMPACT_ATOMS: atom_id res chain seq x y z
N GLY A 1 22.70 -14.97 -0.39
CA GLY A 1 21.77 -13.95 0.18
C GLY A 1 21.95 -12.61 -0.51
N LEU A 2 23.11 -11.93 -0.37
CA LEU A 2 23.33 -10.54 -0.81
C LEU A 2 23.02 -10.29 -2.30
N ASN A 3 23.49 -11.15 -3.20
CA ASN A 3 23.19 -11.01 -4.64
C ASN A 3 21.69 -11.17 -4.96
N GLN A 4 20.93 -11.90 -4.15
CA GLN A 4 19.47 -11.96 -4.29
C GLN A 4 18.83 -10.66 -3.79
N GLY A 5 19.34 -10.09 -2.69
CA GLY A 5 18.89 -8.79 -2.20
C GLY A 5 19.07 -7.68 -3.25
N VAL A 6 20.18 -7.66 -3.96
CA VAL A 6 20.41 -6.74 -5.10
C VAL A 6 19.37 -6.94 -6.20
N ARG A 7 19.06 -8.20 -6.58
CA ARG A 7 18.01 -8.45 -7.59
C ARG A 7 16.64 -7.98 -7.11
N ASN A 8 16.26 -8.32 -5.89
CA ASN A 8 14.98 -7.89 -5.32
C ASN A 8 14.86 -6.36 -5.27
N ALA A 9 15.95 -5.65 -4.96
CA ALA A 9 15.96 -4.19 -4.97
C ALA A 9 15.80 -3.61 -6.39
N ASN A 10 16.44 -4.20 -7.40
CA ASN A 10 16.26 -3.80 -8.79
C ASN A 10 14.86 -4.10 -9.32
N ASP A 11 14.25 -5.21 -8.91
CA ASP A 11 12.85 -5.52 -9.23
C ASP A 11 11.91 -4.48 -8.61
N ALA A 12 12.18 -4.04 -7.37
CA ALA A 12 11.41 -2.97 -6.73
C ALA A 12 11.60 -1.61 -7.42
N ILE A 13 12.80 -1.27 -7.88
CA ILE A 13 13.04 -0.06 -8.69
C ILE A 13 12.24 -0.14 -10.01
N SER A 14 12.18 -1.31 -10.63
CA SER A 14 11.40 -1.52 -11.86
C SER A 14 9.90 -1.37 -11.60
N LEU A 15 9.41 -1.89 -10.46
CA LEU A 15 8.03 -1.71 -10.00
C LEU A 15 7.69 -0.22 -9.81
N ILE A 16 8.60 0.54 -9.16
CA ILE A 16 8.45 1.99 -8.99
C ILE A 16 8.40 2.69 -10.35
N GLY A 17 9.23 2.28 -11.31
CA GLY A 17 9.20 2.84 -12.67
C GLY A 17 7.87 2.63 -13.37
N VAL A 18 7.22 1.48 -13.20
CA VAL A 18 5.86 1.23 -13.72
C VAL A 18 4.83 2.15 -13.05
N ALA A 19 4.91 2.30 -11.71
CA ALA A 19 4.04 3.20 -10.97
C ALA A 19 4.20 4.67 -11.42
N GLU A 20 5.45 5.14 -11.58
CA GLU A 20 5.76 6.50 -12.05
C GLU A 20 5.19 6.77 -13.44
N GLY A 21 5.33 5.83 -14.38
CA GLY A 21 4.77 5.98 -15.73
C GLY A 21 3.25 6.12 -15.71
N ALA A 22 2.56 5.32 -14.89
CA ALA A 22 1.11 5.44 -14.75
C ALA A 22 0.70 6.75 -14.06
N LEU A 23 1.44 7.22 -13.06
CA LEU A 23 1.17 8.48 -12.36
C LEU A 23 1.41 9.71 -13.27
N GLU A 24 2.33 9.64 -14.21
CA GLU A 24 2.53 10.70 -15.22
C GLU A 24 1.30 10.84 -16.12
N GLU A 25 0.72 9.73 -16.58
CA GLU A 25 -0.51 9.75 -17.37
C GLU A 25 -1.69 10.28 -16.54
N ILE A 26 -1.84 9.86 -15.29
CA ILE A 26 -2.86 10.38 -14.36
C ILE A 26 -2.69 11.89 -14.17
N SER A 27 -1.47 12.37 -13.95
CA SER A 27 -1.18 13.80 -13.80
C SER A 27 -1.55 14.60 -15.07
N SER A 28 -1.25 14.05 -16.24
CA SER A 28 -1.64 14.66 -17.53
C SER A 28 -3.16 14.79 -17.66
N MET A 29 -3.91 13.74 -17.32
CA MET A 29 -5.37 13.76 -17.34
C MET A 29 -5.97 14.72 -16.32
N LEU A 30 -5.42 14.79 -15.12
CA LEU A 30 -5.83 15.74 -14.09
C LEU A 30 -5.61 17.20 -14.54
N ASN A 31 -4.49 17.49 -15.20
CA ASN A 31 -4.25 18.82 -15.77
C ASN A 31 -5.31 19.16 -16.84
N ARG A 32 -5.66 18.21 -17.70
CA ARG A 32 -6.73 18.39 -18.69
C ARG A 32 -8.09 18.59 -18.01
N MET A 33 -8.40 17.82 -16.98
CA MET A 33 -9.63 18.01 -16.18
C MET A 33 -9.69 19.40 -15.55
N LYS A 34 -8.55 19.93 -15.06
CA LYS A 34 -8.46 21.28 -14.50
C LYS A 34 -8.74 22.37 -15.56
N GLU A 35 -8.20 22.21 -16.78
CA GLU A 35 -8.48 23.11 -17.90
C GLU A 35 -9.97 23.16 -18.23
N ILE A 36 -10.60 21.99 -18.41
CA ILE A 36 -12.04 21.87 -18.70
C ILE A 36 -12.88 22.46 -17.56
N SER A 37 -12.49 22.21 -16.29
CA SER A 37 -13.18 22.78 -15.12
C SER A 37 -13.10 24.30 -15.11
N THR A 38 -11.93 24.86 -15.41
CA THR A 38 -11.72 26.32 -15.49
C THR A 38 -12.56 26.92 -16.62
N GLN A 39 -12.64 26.25 -17.77
CA GLN A 39 -13.49 26.66 -18.89
C GLN A 39 -14.98 26.64 -18.48
N ALA A 40 -15.45 25.56 -17.85
CA ALA A 40 -16.83 25.40 -17.43
C ALA A 40 -17.26 26.37 -16.30
N ALA A 41 -16.30 26.88 -15.52
CA ALA A 41 -16.53 27.87 -14.49
C ALA A 41 -16.82 29.29 -15.03
N SER A 42 -16.58 29.53 -16.32
CA SER A 42 -16.87 30.83 -16.94
C SER A 42 -18.38 30.98 -17.22
N ASP A 43 -18.93 32.18 -16.95
CA ASP A 43 -20.33 32.53 -17.26
C ASP A 43 -20.63 32.64 -18.77
N THR A 44 -19.60 32.59 -19.60
CA THR A 44 -19.76 32.66 -21.06
C THR A 44 -20.33 31.40 -21.69
N TYR A 45 -20.36 30.29 -20.93
CA TYR A 45 -20.86 28.99 -21.40
C TYR A 45 -22.29 28.73 -20.88
N ILE A 46 -23.14 28.21 -21.76
CA ILE A 46 -24.49 27.79 -21.41
C ILE A 46 -24.50 26.36 -20.81
N ALA A 47 -25.61 25.95 -20.25
CA ALA A 47 -25.75 24.63 -19.61
C ALA A 47 -25.49 23.47 -20.58
N ALA A 48 -25.84 23.61 -21.86
CA ALA A 48 -25.60 22.59 -22.88
C ALA A 48 -24.08 22.39 -23.13
N ASP A 49 -23.34 23.50 -23.19
CA ASP A 49 -21.87 23.44 -23.36
C ASP A 49 -21.19 22.79 -22.16
N ARG A 50 -21.62 23.14 -20.94
CA ARG A 50 -21.13 22.50 -19.71
C ARG A 50 -21.46 21.03 -19.67
N THR A 51 -22.60 20.60 -20.19
CA THR A 51 -22.95 19.17 -20.29
C THR A 51 -22.02 18.44 -21.25
N ALA A 52 -21.66 19.04 -22.38
CA ALA A 52 -20.69 18.45 -23.31
C ALA A 52 -19.28 18.35 -22.67
N MET A 53 -18.82 19.43 -22.03
CA MET A 53 -17.54 19.43 -21.30
C MET A 53 -17.53 18.41 -20.15
N ASN A 54 -18.66 18.23 -19.47
CA ASN A 54 -18.81 17.25 -18.40
C ASN A 54 -18.68 15.80 -18.90
N ALA A 55 -19.08 15.52 -20.13
CA ALA A 55 -18.88 14.19 -20.71
C ALA A 55 -17.37 13.88 -20.91
N GLU A 56 -16.57 14.86 -21.37
CA GLU A 56 -15.10 14.72 -21.45
C GLU A 56 -14.49 14.57 -20.06
N PHE A 57 -14.92 15.39 -19.09
CA PHE A 57 -14.46 15.32 -17.71
C PHE A 57 -14.70 13.94 -17.09
N ILE A 58 -15.90 13.35 -17.27
CA ILE A 58 -16.24 12.02 -16.80
C ILE A 58 -15.39 10.95 -17.48
N ALA A 59 -15.16 11.05 -18.78
CA ALA A 59 -14.32 10.10 -19.52
C ALA A 59 -12.88 10.09 -19.01
N LEU A 60 -12.28 11.25 -18.77
CA LEU A 60 -10.94 11.37 -18.17
C LEU A 60 -10.89 10.79 -16.75
N ARG A 61 -11.91 11.10 -15.94
CA ARG A 61 -12.04 10.55 -14.59
C ARG A 61 -12.13 9.03 -14.57
N ASP A 62 -12.93 8.44 -15.45
CA ASP A 62 -13.12 7.00 -15.54
C ASP A 62 -11.88 6.31 -16.11
N GLU A 63 -11.09 6.99 -16.96
CA GLU A 63 -9.79 6.48 -17.41
C GLU A 63 -8.74 6.51 -16.32
N ILE A 64 -8.73 7.52 -15.44
CA ILE A 64 -7.88 7.50 -14.21
C ILE A 64 -8.17 6.26 -13.37
N GLU A 65 -9.43 5.94 -13.13
CA GLU A 65 -9.83 4.73 -12.42
C GLU A 65 -9.34 3.47 -13.13
N SER A 66 -9.48 3.45 -14.46
CA SER A 66 -9.05 2.35 -15.31
C SER A 66 -7.54 2.12 -15.23
N ILE A 67 -6.74 3.18 -15.27
CA ILE A 67 -5.27 3.11 -15.11
C ILE A 67 -4.92 2.62 -13.70
N SER A 68 -5.55 3.18 -12.66
CA SER A 68 -5.31 2.75 -11.29
C SER A 68 -5.54 1.25 -11.10
N ASN A 69 -6.63 0.73 -11.62
CA ASN A 69 -7.02 -0.67 -11.47
C ASN A 69 -6.22 -1.65 -12.33
N ARG A 70 -5.64 -1.18 -13.46
CA ARG A 70 -4.90 -2.02 -14.41
C ARG A 70 -3.39 -1.96 -14.25
N THR A 71 -2.88 -1.01 -13.46
CA THR A 71 -1.44 -0.88 -13.26
C THR A 71 -0.96 -1.84 -12.21
N ASP A 72 -0.42 -2.94 -12.68
CA ASP A 72 0.23 -3.95 -11.83
C ASP A 72 1.64 -4.28 -12.32
N PHE A 73 2.45 -4.80 -11.42
CA PHE A 73 3.76 -5.36 -11.71
C PHE A 73 3.78 -6.81 -11.22
N ASN A 74 3.86 -7.75 -12.16
CA ASN A 74 3.84 -9.19 -11.88
C ASN A 74 2.64 -9.62 -11.02
N GLY A 75 1.44 -9.05 -11.32
CA GLY A 75 0.19 -9.33 -10.60
C GLY A 75 0.06 -8.63 -9.24
N THR A 76 0.98 -7.72 -8.91
CA THR A 76 0.90 -6.90 -7.70
C THR A 76 0.49 -5.48 -8.08
N ALA A 77 -0.65 -5.00 -7.58
CA ALA A 77 -1.12 -3.65 -7.81
C ALA A 77 -0.15 -2.63 -7.16
N VAL A 78 0.24 -1.60 -7.93
CA VAL A 78 1.25 -0.61 -7.50
C VAL A 78 0.66 0.77 -7.22
N ILE A 79 -0.52 1.11 -7.78
CA ILE A 79 -1.21 2.39 -7.57
C ILE A 79 -2.71 2.24 -7.29
N GLY A 80 -3.27 1.03 -7.28
CA GLY A 80 -4.67 0.71 -6.97
C GLY A 80 -4.81 -0.09 -5.67
N SER A 81 -3.86 0.01 -4.76
CA SER A 81 -3.84 -0.73 -3.50
C SER A 81 -3.24 0.12 -2.38
N THR A 82 -3.54 -0.24 -1.14
CA THR A 82 -2.92 0.33 0.07
C THR A 82 -2.11 -0.70 0.85
N THR A 83 -1.97 -1.92 0.31
CA THR A 83 -1.24 -3.01 0.96
C THR A 83 0.26 -2.78 0.86
N ALA A 84 0.93 -2.63 2.00
CA ALA A 84 2.37 -2.41 2.06
C ALA A 84 3.15 -3.61 1.46
N LEU A 85 4.13 -3.29 0.62
CA LEU A 85 5.03 -4.24 -0.02
C LEU A 85 6.37 -4.21 0.71
N THR A 86 6.80 -5.37 1.22
CA THR A 86 8.08 -5.51 1.92
C THR A 86 9.09 -6.17 1.01
N ILE A 87 10.16 -5.47 0.66
CA ILE A 87 11.23 -5.90 -0.22
C ILE A 87 12.41 -6.35 0.64
N GLN A 88 12.78 -7.63 0.57
CA GLN A 88 13.97 -8.17 1.25
C GLN A 88 15.23 -7.79 0.45
N VAL A 89 16.07 -6.93 1.02
CA VAL A 89 17.26 -6.37 0.35
C VAL A 89 18.58 -6.87 0.94
N GLY A 90 18.55 -7.61 2.05
CA GLY A 90 19.72 -8.17 2.70
C GLY A 90 19.62 -9.66 2.93
N ASP A 91 20.60 -10.22 3.64
CA ASP A 91 20.71 -11.66 3.96
C ASP A 91 20.20 -12.00 5.36
N ALA A 92 19.97 -11.00 6.21
CA ALA A 92 19.37 -11.18 7.54
C ALA A 92 17.86 -10.96 7.52
N ASN A 93 17.16 -11.62 8.42
CA ASN A 93 15.74 -11.36 8.64
C ASN A 93 15.57 -9.93 9.17
N GLY A 94 14.73 -9.14 8.47
CA GLY A 94 14.50 -7.74 8.81
C GLY A 94 15.30 -6.73 7.95
N ASP A 95 16.24 -7.19 7.11
CA ASP A 95 16.90 -6.33 6.13
C ASP A 95 15.93 -6.01 4.98
N THR A 96 14.94 -5.16 5.24
CA THR A 96 13.84 -4.89 4.30
C THR A 96 13.68 -3.40 4.03
N VAL A 97 13.20 -3.08 2.85
CA VAL A 97 12.64 -1.76 2.49
C VAL A 97 11.15 -1.93 2.26
N THR A 98 10.34 -1.07 2.86
CA THR A 98 8.89 -1.12 2.72
C THR A 98 8.42 -0.02 1.78
N LEU A 99 7.67 -0.40 0.76
CA LEU A 99 6.92 0.50 -0.11
C LEU A 99 5.44 0.37 0.25
N THR A 100 4.80 1.50 0.57
CA THR A 100 3.34 1.53 0.80
C THR A 100 2.68 2.15 -0.43
N PRO A 101 2.02 1.36 -1.28
CA PRO A 101 1.22 1.87 -2.37
C PRO A 101 0.11 2.78 -1.87
N GLN A 102 -0.31 3.70 -2.72
CA GLN A 102 -1.51 4.51 -2.49
C GLN A 102 -2.53 4.21 -3.57
N ASP A 103 -3.80 4.15 -3.16
CA ASP A 103 -4.89 4.06 -4.12
C ASP A 103 -5.07 5.40 -4.84
N MET A 104 -4.80 5.39 -6.14
CA MET A 104 -4.91 6.54 -7.04
C MET A 104 -6.20 6.49 -7.88
N GLY A 105 -7.18 5.68 -7.49
CA GLY A 105 -8.49 5.65 -8.10
C GLY A 105 -9.28 6.95 -7.88
N LYS A 106 -10.27 7.19 -8.73
CA LYS A 106 -11.10 8.41 -8.70
C LYS A 106 -11.78 8.69 -7.35
N ALA A 107 -12.01 7.66 -6.54
CA ALA A 107 -12.63 7.79 -5.22
C ALA A 107 -11.60 8.17 -4.13
N SER A 108 -10.32 7.99 -4.39
CA SER A 108 -9.24 8.15 -3.41
C SER A 108 -8.44 9.42 -3.61
N ILE A 109 -8.32 9.92 -4.86
CA ILE A 109 -7.59 11.15 -5.17
C ILE A 109 -8.50 12.37 -5.24
N GLY A 110 -7.97 13.53 -4.87
CA GLY A 110 -8.66 14.82 -4.90
C GLY A 110 -9.32 15.20 -3.60
N GLY A 111 -9.32 14.33 -2.61
CA GLY A 111 -9.65 14.69 -1.25
C GLY A 111 -8.40 15.27 -0.58
N GLY A 112 -8.40 16.54 -0.15
CA GLY A 112 -7.62 16.89 1.02
C GLY A 112 -8.04 15.92 2.12
N ALA A 113 -7.13 15.54 3.05
CA ALA A 113 -7.48 14.65 4.16
C ALA A 113 -8.91 14.94 4.60
N ASP A 114 -9.79 13.93 4.51
CA ASP A 114 -11.18 14.08 4.88
C ASP A 114 -11.23 14.87 6.16
N ALA A 115 -11.85 16.05 6.15
CA ALA A 115 -12.06 16.77 7.38
C ALA A 115 -13.05 15.94 8.20
N VAL A 116 -12.50 15.01 8.96
CA VAL A 116 -13.24 14.12 9.84
C VAL A 116 -13.71 14.96 11.00
N THR A 117 -14.97 15.36 10.95
CA THR A 117 -15.64 15.90 12.14
C THR A 117 -16.24 14.72 12.88
N LEU A 118 -15.75 14.43 14.08
CA LEU A 118 -16.42 13.49 14.99
C LEU A 118 -17.83 14.03 15.23
N PHE A 119 -18.80 13.38 14.63
CA PHE A 119 -20.16 13.92 14.53
C PHE A 119 -21.07 13.37 15.62
N SER A 120 -20.76 12.22 16.19
CA SER A 120 -21.57 11.64 17.25
C SER A 120 -20.77 11.40 18.53
N THR A 121 -21.39 11.56 19.66
CA THR A 121 -20.92 10.97 20.91
C THR A 121 -21.48 9.55 21.01
N LEU A 122 -20.56 8.59 21.20
CA LEU A 122 -20.91 7.21 21.46
C LEU A 122 -21.25 7.04 22.93
N SER A 123 -22.43 6.54 23.25
CA SER A 123 -22.84 6.20 24.60
C SER A 123 -23.42 4.79 24.62
N THR A 124 -22.81 3.91 25.40
CA THR A 124 -23.38 2.59 25.67
C THR A 124 -24.37 2.74 26.82
N THR A 125 -25.66 2.62 26.52
CA THR A 125 -26.73 2.72 27.53
C THR A 125 -26.93 1.42 28.30
N THR A 126 -26.61 0.28 27.68
CA THR A 126 -26.64 -1.03 28.32
C THR A 126 -25.43 -1.82 27.84
N ALA A 127 -24.54 -2.19 28.76
CA ALA A 127 -23.41 -3.03 28.43
C ALA A 127 -23.86 -4.50 28.20
N ALA A 128 -23.18 -5.21 27.30
CA ALA A 128 -23.43 -6.62 27.07
C ALA A 128 -23.30 -7.45 28.36
N GLY A 129 -24.23 -8.35 28.59
CA GLY A 129 -24.24 -9.22 29.77
C GLY A 129 -25.19 -10.40 29.61
N ALA A 130 -25.18 -11.31 30.59
CA ALA A 130 -25.98 -12.54 30.52
C ALA A 130 -27.49 -12.35 30.40
N SER A 131 -28.00 -11.15 30.63
CA SER A 131 -29.45 -10.85 30.60
C SER A 131 -29.83 -9.66 29.72
N ALA A 132 -28.88 -8.98 29.08
CA ALA A 132 -29.15 -7.81 28.24
C ALA A 132 -28.18 -7.73 27.06
N ALA A 133 -28.74 -7.45 25.88
CA ALA A 133 -27.95 -7.09 24.70
C ALA A 133 -27.35 -5.70 24.87
N GLU A 134 -26.16 -5.49 24.29
CA GLU A 134 -25.57 -4.14 24.26
C GLU A 134 -26.43 -3.19 23.45
N VAL A 135 -26.71 -2.04 24.02
CA VAL A 135 -27.41 -0.94 23.33
C VAL A 135 -26.48 0.25 23.28
N THR A 136 -26.13 0.66 22.08
CA THR A 136 -25.28 1.81 21.81
C THR A 136 -26.09 2.91 21.15
N VAL A 137 -25.88 4.12 21.59
CA VAL A 137 -26.57 5.30 21.02
C VAL A 137 -25.54 6.27 20.47
N HIS A 138 -25.66 6.55 19.18
CA HIS A 138 -24.94 7.63 18.52
C HIS A 138 -25.79 8.90 18.55
N THR A 139 -25.39 9.88 19.34
CA THR A 139 -26.08 11.17 19.45
C THR A 139 -25.35 12.22 18.62
N PHE A 140 -26.06 12.87 17.73
CA PHE A 140 -25.54 13.90 16.83
C PHE A 140 -25.72 15.29 17.46
N GLY A 141 -24.63 16.01 17.64
CA GLY A 141 -24.62 17.34 18.24
C GLY A 141 -24.86 18.49 17.27
N ALA A 142 -24.95 18.22 15.97
CA ALA A 142 -25.20 19.22 14.94
C ALA A 142 -26.00 18.60 13.78
N THR A 143 -26.60 19.43 12.95
CA THR A 143 -27.29 19.01 11.72
C THR A 143 -26.26 18.52 10.70
N LEU A 144 -26.58 17.43 10.00
CA LEU A 144 -25.81 16.95 8.84
C LEU A 144 -25.84 18.03 7.75
N THR A 145 -24.73 18.18 7.06
CA THR A 145 -24.63 19.21 6.02
C THR A 145 -24.78 18.56 4.66
N ASP A 146 -25.49 19.21 3.76
CA ASP A 146 -25.59 18.83 2.34
C ASP A 146 -24.21 18.56 1.75
N THR A 147 -24.09 17.53 0.90
CA THR A 147 -22.84 17.05 0.25
C THR A 147 -21.89 16.24 1.10
N LYS A 148 -22.15 16.01 2.38
CA LYS A 148 -21.29 15.22 3.26
C LYS A 148 -21.69 13.75 3.32
N THR A 149 -20.74 12.90 3.70
CA THR A 149 -20.97 11.47 3.87
C THR A 149 -20.86 11.09 5.33
N LEU A 150 -21.85 10.38 5.83
CA LEU A 150 -21.82 9.78 7.16
C LEU A 150 -21.10 8.44 7.07
N VAL A 151 -20.12 8.21 7.93
CA VAL A 151 -19.30 6.98 7.96
C VAL A 151 -19.34 6.37 9.34
N LEU A 152 -19.58 5.08 9.41
CA LEU A 152 -19.51 4.27 10.63
C LEU A 152 -18.71 3.01 10.36
N ASP A 153 -17.74 2.72 11.21
CA ASP A 153 -17.07 1.43 11.23
C ASP A 153 -17.70 0.57 12.32
N ILE A 154 -18.25 -0.56 11.95
CA ILE A 154 -18.90 -1.52 12.86
C ILE A 154 -18.49 -2.95 12.48
N GLU A 155 -18.04 -3.75 13.46
CA GLU A 155 -17.61 -5.14 13.28
C GLU A 155 -16.60 -5.33 12.12
N GLY A 156 -15.67 -4.36 11.97
CA GLY A 156 -14.66 -4.39 10.92
C GLY A 156 -15.16 -4.02 9.53
N GLN A 157 -16.42 -3.58 9.42
CA GLN A 157 -17.01 -3.10 8.16
C GLN A 157 -17.22 -1.59 8.20
N THR A 158 -16.84 -0.92 7.13
CA THR A 158 -17.08 0.53 6.97
C THR A 158 -18.36 0.74 6.17
N LEU A 159 -19.35 1.34 6.81
CA LEU A 159 -20.59 1.76 6.19
C LEU A 159 -20.54 3.23 5.85
N THR A 160 -21.06 3.60 4.69
CA THR A 160 -21.08 4.97 4.20
C THR A 160 -22.48 5.34 3.71
N GLN A 161 -22.98 6.49 4.13
CA GLN A 161 -24.24 7.04 3.67
C GLN A 161 -24.04 8.50 3.27
N LEU A 162 -24.22 8.78 1.98
CA LEU A 162 -24.26 10.17 1.50
C LEU A 162 -25.49 10.88 2.04
N TRP A 163 -25.36 12.17 2.39
CA TRP A 163 -26.50 12.99 2.77
C TRP A 163 -27.59 12.95 1.69
N ASP A 164 -28.83 12.81 2.14
CA ASP A 164 -30.01 12.82 1.28
C ASP A 164 -31.00 13.86 1.83
N THR A 165 -31.85 14.34 1.09
CA THR A 165 -32.90 15.35 1.31
C THR A 165 -33.09 15.91 2.73
N SER A 166 -32.76 15.19 3.79
CA SER A 166 -32.78 15.62 5.20
C SER A 166 -31.97 14.67 6.09
N ASP A 167 -31.61 15.14 7.29
CA ASP A 167 -30.90 14.34 8.31
C ASP A 167 -31.69 13.08 8.68
N ALA A 168 -33.00 13.20 8.83
CA ALA A 168 -33.87 12.07 9.17
C ALA A 168 -33.87 10.97 8.09
N VAL A 169 -33.83 11.33 6.81
CA VAL A 169 -33.75 10.38 5.70
C VAL A 169 -32.37 9.74 5.66
N THR A 170 -31.31 10.52 5.80
CA THR A 170 -29.92 10.06 5.81
C THR A 170 -29.67 9.06 6.96
N LEU A 171 -30.09 9.40 8.17
CA LEU A 171 -29.94 8.53 9.35
C LEU A 171 -30.80 7.26 9.24
N THR A 172 -31.99 7.35 8.65
CA THR A 172 -32.83 6.16 8.40
C THR A 172 -32.16 5.20 7.41
N LYS A 173 -31.55 5.72 6.34
CA LYS A 173 -30.81 4.89 5.38
C LYS A 173 -29.56 4.26 6.00
N MET A 174 -28.83 5.01 6.83
CA MET A 174 -27.67 4.47 7.55
C MET A 174 -28.12 3.36 8.52
N ALA A 175 -29.18 3.56 9.28
CA ALA A 175 -29.72 2.53 10.18
C ALA A 175 -30.14 1.26 9.42
N ALA A 176 -30.73 1.40 8.25
CA ALA A 176 -31.07 0.27 7.39
C ALA A 176 -29.82 -0.51 6.89
N GLN A 177 -28.75 0.20 6.54
CA GLN A 177 -27.47 -0.43 6.18
C GLN A 177 -26.86 -1.18 7.36
N ILE A 178 -26.85 -0.60 8.55
CA ILE A 178 -26.37 -1.25 9.79
C ILE A 178 -27.17 -2.53 10.06
N GLN A 179 -28.49 -2.48 9.93
CA GLN A 179 -29.34 -3.65 10.15
C GLN A 179 -29.12 -4.74 9.10
N ALA A 180 -28.79 -4.37 7.86
CA ALA A 180 -28.53 -5.30 6.77
C ALA A 180 -27.23 -6.11 6.97
N LEU A 181 -26.33 -5.71 7.86
CA LEU A 181 -25.12 -6.47 8.21
C LEU A 181 -25.44 -7.81 8.91
N GLY A 182 -26.63 -7.94 9.53
CA GLY A 182 -27.02 -9.13 10.26
C GLY A 182 -26.29 -9.38 11.59
N THR A 183 -25.34 -8.50 11.95
CA THR A 183 -24.56 -8.56 13.20
C THR A 183 -25.30 -7.84 14.35
N VAL A 184 -26.31 -7.06 14.05
CA VAL A 184 -27.12 -6.34 15.02
C VAL A 184 -28.59 -6.80 14.94
N ALA A 185 -29.27 -6.79 16.08
CA ALA A 185 -30.68 -7.14 16.15
C ALA A 185 -31.56 -6.04 15.57
N THR A 186 -31.26 -4.80 15.91
CA THR A 186 -31.97 -3.62 15.42
C THR A 186 -31.04 -2.43 15.28
N ALA A 187 -31.25 -1.62 14.25
CA ALA A 187 -30.69 -0.29 14.13
C ALA A 187 -31.83 0.66 13.72
N VAL A 188 -32.08 1.67 14.54
CA VAL A 188 -33.22 2.60 14.35
C VAL A 188 -32.72 4.03 14.45
N ALA A 189 -33.09 4.87 13.51
CA ALA A 189 -32.89 6.30 13.61
C ALA A 189 -33.93 6.89 14.55
N GLY A 190 -33.47 7.49 15.66
CA GLY A 190 -34.29 7.98 16.76
C GLY A 190 -34.53 6.94 17.85
N ASP A 191 -34.98 7.40 19.00
CA ASP A 191 -35.38 6.56 20.14
C ASP A 191 -36.91 6.41 20.24
N GLY A 192 -37.65 6.91 19.24
CA GLY A 192 -39.11 6.97 19.23
C GLY A 192 -39.66 8.28 19.80
N SER A 193 -38.85 9.06 20.51
CA SER A 193 -39.22 10.39 21.06
C SER A 193 -38.60 11.55 20.28
N ASP A 194 -37.58 11.30 19.48
CA ASP A 194 -36.85 12.32 18.71
C ASP A 194 -37.45 12.51 17.31
N ALA A 195 -38.31 13.57 17.17
CA ALA A 195 -38.93 13.92 15.91
C ALA A 195 -37.90 14.41 14.84
N ALA A 196 -36.74 14.90 15.27
CA ALA A 196 -35.68 15.36 14.39
C ALA A 196 -34.76 14.22 13.96
N LYS A 197 -34.88 13.04 14.60
CA LYS A 197 -34.03 11.86 14.38
C LYS A 197 -32.55 12.21 14.45
N THR A 198 -32.14 12.83 15.55
CA THR A 198 -30.75 13.23 15.80
C THR A 198 -29.90 12.11 16.41
N ILE A 199 -30.46 10.91 16.59
CA ILE A 199 -29.79 9.75 17.15
C ILE A 199 -29.97 8.50 16.28
N ILE A 200 -29.00 7.58 16.35
CA ILE A 200 -29.16 6.20 15.90
C ILE A 200 -28.92 5.28 17.10
N THR A 201 -29.91 4.42 17.38
CA THR A 201 -29.82 3.40 18.41
C THR A 201 -29.52 2.05 17.77
N ILE A 202 -28.44 1.39 18.19
CA ILE A 202 -27.99 0.08 17.70
C ILE A 202 -28.06 -0.91 18.85
N THR A 203 -28.72 -2.05 18.63
CA THR A 203 -28.84 -3.12 19.61
C THR A 203 -28.16 -4.39 19.08
N ALA A 204 -27.29 -4.98 19.88
CA ALA A 204 -26.60 -6.23 19.54
C ALA A 204 -27.57 -7.41 19.34
N ASN A 205 -27.15 -8.41 18.57
CA ASN A 205 -28.00 -9.54 18.21
C ASN A 205 -28.19 -10.54 19.35
N SER A 206 -27.29 -10.59 20.33
CA SER A 206 -27.43 -11.45 21.52
C SER A 206 -27.00 -10.72 22.80
N ASN A 207 -27.48 -11.23 23.93
CA ASN A 207 -27.20 -10.66 25.26
C ASN A 207 -25.71 -10.73 25.69
N ALA A 208 -24.90 -11.49 24.99
CA ALA A 208 -23.46 -11.65 25.28
C ALA A 208 -22.56 -10.93 24.25
N ASP A 209 -23.13 -10.37 23.18
CA ASP A 209 -22.36 -9.69 22.14
C ASP A 209 -22.04 -8.26 22.56
N SER A 210 -20.76 -7.93 22.51
CA SER A 210 -20.26 -6.57 22.59
C SER A 210 -19.96 -6.08 21.17
N LEU A 211 -20.57 -4.97 20.78
CA LEU A 211 -20.39 -4.42 19.44
C LEU A 211 -19.08 -3.62 19.34
N THR A 212 -18.22 -4.03 18.45
CA THR A 212 -17.03 -3.24 18.11
C THR A 212 -17.40 -2.18 17.09
N GLN A 213 -17.49 -0.93 17.51
CA GLN A 213 -17.84 0.18 16.64
C GLN A 213 -17.09 1.45 17.02
N ASN A 214 -16.82 2.27 16.01
CA ASN A 214 -16.26 3.60 16.20
C ASN A 214 -17.36 4.66 16.29
N GLN A 215 -16.99 5.85 16.76
CA GLN A 215 -17.90 6.99 16.67
C GLN A 215 -18.26 7.24 15.20
N MET A 216 -19.54 7.50 14.96
CA MET A 216 -19.99 7.90 13.65
C MET A 216 -19.39 9.27 13.31
N ARG A 217 -18.77 9.35 12.14
CA ARG A 217 -18.08 10.55 11.68
C ARG A 217 -18.74 11.11 10.43
N GLU A 218 -18.89 12.40 10.39
CA GLU A 218 -19.19 13.09 9.16
C GLU A 218 -17.89 13.30 8.40
N VAL A 219 -17.81 12.70 7.25
CA VAL A 219 -16.74 12.94 6.31
C VAL A 219 -17.27 13.95 5.32
N THR A 220 -16.72 15.17 5.36
CA THR A 220 -16.80 16.02 4.18
C THR A 220 -16.04 15.22 3.13
N PRO A 221 -16.66 14.73 2.05
CA PRO A 221 -15.88 14.22 0.96
C PRO A 221 -14.94 15.37 0.58
N GLY A 222 -13.71 15.31 1.04
CA GLY A 222 -12.67 16.19 0.51
C GLY A 222 -12.70 15.86 -0.95
N GLY A 223 -13.38 16.71 -1.72
CA GLY A 223 -13.68 16.65 -3.11
C GLY A 223 -12.90 15.64 -3.94
N ASN A 224 -13.12 14.34 -3.68
CA ASN A 224 -12.55 13.34 -4.57
C ASN A 224 -13.12 13.58 -5.98
N ILE A 225 -12.35 13.28 -6.98
CA ILE A 225 -12.80 13.50 -8.35
C ILE A 225 -13.92 12.55 -8.76
N GLY A 226 -14.18 11.48 -7.98
CA GLY A 226 -15.17 10.45 -8.29
C GLY A 226 -16.61 10.96 -8.36
N SER A 227 -16.99 11.85 -7.46
CA SER A 227 -18.31 12.48 -7.42
C SER A 227 -18.36 13.87 -8.06
N THR A 228 -17.21 14.40 -8.49
CA THR A 228 -17.09 15.74 -9.03
C THR A 228 -17.74 15.84 -10.42
N THR A 229 -18.50 16.91 -10.67
CA THR A 229 -19.11 17.24 -11.97
C THR A 229 -18.87 18.71 -12.29
N ILE A 230 -19.08 19.09 -13.56
CA ILE A 230 -18.89 20.47 -14.01
C ILE A 230 -20.13 21.00 -14.76
N THR A 231 -21.32 20.45 -14.45
CA THR A 231 -22.58 20.79 -15.13
C THR A 231 -23.11 22.18 -14.78
N THR A 232 -22.65 22.76 -13.67
CA THR A 232 -22.97 24.14 -13.28
C THR A 232 -21.69 24.91 -13.01
N GLN A 233 -21.76 26.25 -13.04
CA GLN A 233 -20.61 27.10 -12.73
C GLN A 233 -20.06 26.84 -11.33
N ALA A 234 -20.95 26.73 -10.32
CA ALA A 234 -20.54 26.45 -8.95
C ALA A 234 -19.89 25.07 -8.82
N ALA A 235 -20.43 24.05 -9.48
CA ALA A 235 -19.83 22.72 -9.51
C ALA A 235 -18.46 22.73 -10.19
N ALA A 236 -18.30 23.49 -11.28
CA ALA A 236 -17.03 23.65 -11.97
C ALA A 236 -15.98 24.36 -11.10
N ALA A 237 -16.36 25.37 -10.33
CA ALA A 237 -15.47 26.03 -9.36
C ALA A 237 -15.00 25.05 -8.27
N THR A 238 -15.90 24.19 -7.76
CA THR A 238 -15.55 23.10 -6.82
C THR A 238 -14.64 22.09 -7.49
N ALA A 239 -14.90 21.72 -8.75
CA ALA A 239 -14.07 20.79 -9.50
C ALA A 239 -12.62 21.26 -9.65
N ILE A 240 -12.38 22.56 -9.86
CA ILE A 240 -11.03 23.14 -9.91
C ILE A 240 -10.27 22.83 -8.59
N THR A 241 -10.93 23.01 -7.45
CA THR A 241 -10.31 22.74 -6.14
C THR A 241 -10.03 21.25 -5.94
N ASN A 242 -11.01 20.39 -6.30
CA ASN A 242 -10.89 18.95 -6.15
C ASN A 242 -9.78 18.37 -7.05
N VAL A 243 -9.72 18.81 -8.31
CA VAL A 243 -8.68 18.38 -9.25
C VAL A 243 -7.32 18.93 -8.83
N ALA A 244 -7.24 20.16 -8.31
CA ALA A 244 -5.98 20.70 -7.79
C ALA A 244 -5.47 19.88 -6.59
N ALA A 245 -6.36 19.46 -5.69
CA ALA A 245 -6.01 18.56 -4.58
C ALA A 245 -5.57 17.18 -5.09
N ALA A 246 -6.22 16.64 -6.13
CA ALA A 246 -5.82 15.39 -6.77
C ALA A 246 -4.39 15.47 -7.35
N ILE A 247 -4.03 16.57 -8.01
CA ILE A 247 -2.67 16.80 -8.53
C ILE A 247 -1.66 16.78 -7.37
N VAL A 248 -1.96 17.48 -6.28
CA VAL A 248 -1.07 17.50 -5.09
C VAL A 248 -0.90 16.11 -4.50
N ASN A 249 -1.95 15.29 -4.45
CA ASN A 249 -1.86 13.91 -3.97
C ASN A 249 -0.97 13.05 -4.87
N VAL A 250 -1.14 13.14 -6.18
CA VAL A 250 -0.29 12.43 -7.14
C VAL A 250 1.17 12.86 -7.02
N ASP A 251 1.43 14.16 -6.96
CA ASP A 251 2.79 14.70 -6.84
C ASP A 251 3.45 14.29 -5.52
N SER A 252 2.70 14.29 -4.42
CA SER A 252 3.18 13.82 -3.10
C SER A 252 3.55 12.33 -3.14
N TYR A 253 2.72 11.51 -3.79
CA TYR A 253 3.03 10.10 -3.91
C TYR A 253 4.22 9.84 -4.83
N ARG A 254 4.34 10.55 -5.96
CA ARG A 254 5.53 10.51 -6.83
C ARG A 254 6.80 10.88 -6.06
N ALA A 255 6.74 11.93 -5.23
CA ALA A 255 7.89 12.30 -4.39
C ALA A 255 8.27 11.17 -3.40
N THR A 256 7.28 10.46 -2.84
CA THR A 256 7.50 9.30 -1.97
C THR A 256 8.16 8.15 -2.73
N LEU A 257 7.66 7.83 -3.94
CA LEU A 257 8.24 6.80 -4.80
C LEU A 257 9.68 7.12 -5.18
N GLY A 258 9.95 8.38 -5.56
CA GLY A 258 11.31 8.85 -5.86
C GLY A 258 12.25 8.74 -4.66
N ALA A 259 11.78 9.04 -3.45
CA ALA A 259 12.56 8.86 -2.23
C ALA A 259 12.90 7.38 -1.96
N VAL A 260 11.93 6.47 -2.14
CA VAL A 260 12.14 5.03 -1.99
C VAL A 260 13.06 4.49 -3.08
N ALA A 261 12.94 4.96 -4.33
CA ALA A 261 13.85 4.59 -5.42
C ALA A 261 15.31 4.96 -5.09
N ASN A 262 15.55 6.21 -4.67
CA ASN A 262 16.88 6.66 -4.23
C ASN A 262 17.40 5.83 -3.05
N GLN A 263 16.54 5.50 -2.08
CA GLN A 263 16.91 4.63 -0.96
C GLN A 263 17.35 3.24 -1.46
N LEU A 264 16.60 2.64 -2.38
CA LEU A 264 16.93 1.34 -2.97
C LEU A 264 18.25 1.38 -3.74
N GLU A 265 18.55 2.44 -4.50
CA GLU A 265 19.83 2.60 -5.19
C GLU A 265 21.01 2.63 -4.21
N HIS A 266 20.87 3.36 -3.11
CA HIS A 266 21.90 3.38 -2.06
C HIS A 266 22.06 2.01 -1.38
N VAL A 267 20.95 1.30 -1.14
CA VAL A 267 20.96 -0.06 -0.60
C VAL A 267 21.64 -1.01 -1.56
N VAL A 268 21.35 -0.96 -2.87
CA VAL A 268 22.01 -1.76 -3.90
C VAL A 268 23.52 -1.54 -3.87
N SER A 269 23.96 -0.28 -3.88
CA SER A 269 25.39 0.07 -3.82
C SER A 269 26.06 -0.48 -2.56
N ASN A 270 25.42 -0.33 -1.40
CA ASN A 270 25.96 -0.85 -0.13
C ASN A 270 26.03 -2.38 -0.12
N VAL A 271 24.95 -3.06 -0.56
CA VAL A 271 24.89 -4.52 -0.57
C VAL A 271 25.90 -5.12 -1.58
N MET A 272 26.09 -4.46 -2.73
CA MET A 272 27.13 -4.86 -3.69
C MET A 272 28.53 -4.75 -3.10
N SER A 273 28.84 -3.63 -2.42
CA SER A 273 30.14 -3.46 -1.73
C SER A 273 30.34 -4.51 -0.64
N ARG A 274 29.31 -4.81 0.17
CA ARG A 274 29.35 -5.90 1.16
C ARG A 274 29.61 -7.27 0.49
N ALA A 275 28.93 -7.54 -0.63
CA ALA A 275 29.09 -8.80 -1.35
C ALA A 275 30.52 -8.96 -1.86
N GLU A 276 31.12 -7.90 -2.42
CA GLU A 276 32.53 -7.89 -2.89
C GLU A 276 33.51 -8.13 -1.74
N HIS A 277 33.38 -7.37 -0.64
CA HIS A 277 34.23 -7.54 0.52
C HIS A 277 34.11 -8.92 1.17
N THR A 278 32.88 -9.44 1.25
CA THR A 278 32.63 -10.80 1.77
C THR A 278 33.23 -11.86 0.87
N SER A 279 33.10 -11.71 -0.45
CA SER A 279 33.72 -12.61 -1.43
C SER A 279 35.26 -12.57 -1.34
N ALA A 280 35.85 -11.38 -1.24
CA ALA A 280 37.27 -11.20 -1.07
C ALA A 280 37.79 -11.77 0.27
N ALA A 281 37.01 -11.67 1.34
CA ALA A 281 37.33 -12.28 2.62
C ALA A 281 37.26 -13.81 2.56
N LEU A 282 36.23 -14.35 1.89
CA LEU A 282 36.06 -15.79 1.68
C LEU A 282 37.22 -16.35 0.86
N SER A 283 37.62 -15.69 -0.23
CA SER A 283 38.77 -16.04 -1.05
C SER A 283 40.04 -16.13 -0.21
N ARG A 284 40.33 -15.15 0.66
CA ARG A 284 41.51 -15.18 1.54
C ARG A 284 41.51 -16.34 2.55
N ILE A 285 40.34 -16.85 2.91
CA ILE A 285 40.22 -17.97 3.87
C ILE A 285 40.22 -19.30 3.15
N GLN A 286 39.59 -19.41 2.01
CA GLN A 286 39.27 -20.67 1.34
C GLN A 286 40.21 -20.97 0.15
N ASP A 287 40.67 -19.92 -0.54
CA ASP A 287 41.50 -20.10 -1.72
C ASP A 287 42.94 -20.45 -1.33
N THR A 288 43.43 -21.53 -1.87
CA THR A 288 44.80 -22.00 -1.68
C THR A 288 45.75 -21.24 -2.63
N ASP A 289 46.90 -20.80 -2.10
CA ASP A 289 47.98 -20.28 -2.96
C ASP A 289 48.48 -21.41 -3.89
N TYR A 290 48.11 -21.33 -5.17
CA TYR A 290 48.41 -22.34 -6.16
C TYR A 290 49.93 -22.54 -6.31
N ALA A 291 50.74 -21.51 -6.14
CA ALA A 291 52.22 -21.63 -6.24
C ALA A 291 52.78 -22.44 -5.06
N VAL A 292 52.30 -22.19 -3.85
CA VAL A 292 52.70 -22.94 -2.65
C VAL A 292 52.23 -24.39 -2.73
N GLU A 293 50.99 -24.63 -3.15
CA GLU A 293 50.40 -25.97 -3.21
C GLU A 293 51.06 -26.82 -4.33
N SER A 294 51.36 -26.23 -5.49
CA SER A 294 52.07 -26.90 -6.57
C SER A 294 53.52 -27.24 -6.18
N ALA A 295 54.19 -26.36 -5.42
CA ALA A 295 55.52 -26.64 -4.87
C ALA A 295 55.48 -27.81 -3.85
N ASN A 296 54.47 -27.82 -2.97
CA ASN A 296 54.27 -28.91 -2.01
C ASN A 296 53.94 -30.23 -2.71
N LEU A 297 53.12 -30.20 -3.77
CA LEU A 297 52.85 -31.39 -4.60
C LEU A 297 54.10 -31.92 -5.26
N ALA A 298 54.90 -31.04 -5.91
CA ALA A 298 56.17 -31.42 -6.54
C ALA A 298 57.19 -32.03 -5.52
N LYS A 299 57.29 -31.35 -4.34
CA LYS A 299 58.09 -31.86 -3.23
C LYS A 299 57.66 -33.25 -2.78
N SER A 300 56.34 -33.46 -2.62
CA SER A 300 55.80 -34.77 -2.21
C SER A 300 56.06 -35.86 -3.25
N GLN A 301 55.94 -35.54 -4.55
CA GLN A 301 56.24 -36.46 -5.65
C GLN A 301 57.71 -36.82 -5.69
N VAL A 302 58.64 -35.86 -5.52
CA VAL A 302 60.07 -36.10 -5.47
C VAL A 302 60.40 -36.95 -4.26
N LEU A 303 59.86 -36.70 -3.09
CA LEU A 303 60.10 -37.55 -1.90
C LEU A 303 59.56 -38.96 -2.08
N GLN A 304 58.40 -39.12 -2.70
CA GLN A 304 57.87 -40.45 -3.04
C GLN A 304 58.81 -41.21 -4.00
N GLN A 305 59.31 -40.58 -5.07
CA GLN A 305 60.21 -41.16 -6.02
C GLN A 305 61.57 -41.51 -5.35
N ALA A 306 62.08 -40.58 -4.54
CA ALA A 306 63.31 -40.81 -3.79
C ALA A 306 63.18 -41.98 -2.80
N GLY A 307 62.02 -41.98 -2.06
CA GLY A 307 61.72 -43.06 -1.10
C GLY A 307 61.62 -44.44 -1.76
N THR A 308 60.93 -44.52 -2.89
CA THR A 308 60.84 -45.78 -3.65
C THR A 308 62.19 -46.21 -4.21
N ALA A 309 63.01 -45.26 -4.72
CA ALA A 309 64.40 -45.58 -5.20
C ALA A 309 65.30 -46.05 -4.06
N MET A 310 65.28 -45.43 -2.91
CA MET A 310 66.03 -45.81 -1.73
C MET A 310 65.62 -47.21 -1.20
N LEU A 311 64.29 -47.48 -1.18
CA LEU A 311 63.80 -48.83 -0.82
C LEU A 311 64.25 -49.88 -1.80
N ALA A 312 64.20 -49.59 -3.09
CA ALA A 312 64.76 -50.50 -4.12
C ALA A 312 66.24 -50.72 -3.92
N GLN A 313 67.02 -49.68 -3.65
CA GLN A 313 68.45 -49.78 -3.36
C GLN A 313 68.76 -50.58 -2.08
N ALA A 314 67.97 -50.32 -1.01
CA ALA A 314 68.14 -51.09 0.24
C ALA A 314 67.84 -52.58 0.06
N ASN A 315 66.81 -52.93 -0.72
CA ASN A 315 66.50 -54.31 -1.07
C ASN A 315 67.61 -54.97 -1.94
N ALA A 316 68.15 -54.22 -2.88
CA ALA A 316 69.30 -54.72 -3.73
C ALA A 316 70.56 -54.93 -2.91
N SER A 317 70.89 -54.10 -1.93
CA SER A 317 72.02 -54.28 -1.05
C SER A 317 71.89 -55.53 -0.17
N GLY A 318 70.67 -55.83 0.31
CA GLY A 318 70.41 -57.09 1.04
C GLY A 318 70.61 -58.33 0.18
N GLN A 319 70.23 -58.28 -1.08
CA GLN A 319 70.43 -59.39 -2.01
C GLN A 319 71.95 -59.58 -2.37
N SER A 320 72.67 -58.47 -2.46
CA SER A 320 74.13 -58.55 -2.73
C SER A 320 74.91 -59.20 -1.56
N VAL A 321 74.51 -58.91 -0.30
CA VAL A 321 75.07 -59.55 0.88
C VAL A 321 74.71 -61.03 0.93
N LEU A 322 73.50 -61.42 0.52
CA LEU A 322 73.13 -62.84 0.44
C LEU A 322 73.88 -63.60 -0.66
N SER A 323 74.26 -62.90 -1.76
CA SER A 323 75.08 -63.53 -2.86
C SER A 323 76.56 -63.73 -2.50
N LEU A 324 77.05 -62.99 -1.51
CA LEU A 324 78.43 -63.14 -0.99
C LEU A 324 78.54 -64.24 0.08
N LEU A 325 77.44 -64.72 0.59
CA LEU A 325 77.38 -65.81 1.58
C LEU A 325 77.12 -67.22 0.96
N LYS A 326 76.96 -67.28 -0.35
CA LYS A 326 76.88 -68.50 -1.13
C LYS A 326 78.19 -68.72 -1.85
#